data_0a411ab43031f33083df6699ee35cfca
#
_entry.id   0a411ab43031f33083df6699ee35cfca
#
_cell.length_a   1.000
_cell.length_b   1.000
_cell.length_c   1.000
_cell.angle_alpha   90.00
_cell.angle_beta   90.00
_cell.angle_gamma   90.00
#
_symmetry.space_group_name_H-M   'P 1'
#
loop_
_entity.id
_entity.type
_entity.pdbx_description
1 polymer ?
#
loop_
_entity_poly.entity_id
_entity_poly.type
_entity_poly.pdbx_seq_one_letter_code
_entity_poly.pdbx_strand_id
1 'polypeptide(L)'
;MKSSDPHKREMIGDRLRPAKTSILILQAIFAFLAFCSNSLAENWEATLSKDPAGNFPELRPLRASYRFGWSGLTAATGDVHFTMPSENKVQLDGTGRTIGLVRALWKLDVNYQATASAETLRPIETQQTESYRSKKIVTHLTFTNNGVIRVRTDGKGAAEAKARQFNFPNLFDLFSAMLYLRSQPLKDRSVYRVVAYPATNAYLAIVTVIGRERISVHAGSYSAIKLDLQLKRVGKHRQLEPHRKFRRATIWVSDDAERLLLRIEAQVFVGTVFAELQSVSFDNPK
;
A
#
# COMPACT_ATOMS: atom_id res chain seq x y z
N MET A 1 81.78 13.82 18.51
CA MET A 1 82.93 13.52 17.61
C MET A 1 82.34 12.95 16.34
N LYS A 2 82.38 13.72 15.28
CA LYS A 2 82.96 13.44 13.95
C LYS A 2 82.47 12.10 13.37
N SER A 3 82.01 11.90 12.14
CA SER A 3 82.25 12.62 10.93
C SER A 3 81.50 12.01 9.77
N SER A 4 81.01 12.82 8.90
CA SER A 4 81.04 12.77 7.43
C SER A 4 80.23 11.77 6.63
N ASP A 5 79.39 12.35 5.87
CA ASP A 5 78.89 12.18 4.50
C ASP A 5 79.96 11.66 3.50
N PRO A 6 79.73 11.38 2.20
CA PRO A 6 78.50 11.35 1.35
C PRO A 6 78.47 10.19 0.31
N HIS A 7 77.41 9.96 -0.42
CA HIS A 7 77.48 9.85 -1.89
C HIS A 7 76.12 9.88 -2.57
N LYS A 8 75.91 10.91 -3.31
CA LYS A 8 74.89 11.10 -4.36
C LYS A 8 74.97 10.00 -5.41
N ARG A 9 73.81 9.49 -5.83
CA ARG A 9 73.62 9.07 -7.22
C ARG A 9 72.17 9.38 -7.65
N GLU A 10 72.04 10.32 -8.55
CA GLU A 10 70.95 10.61 -9.40
C GLU A 10 70.57 9.37 -10.25
N MET A 11 69.29 8.98 -10.29
CA MET A 11 68.76 8.29 -11.44
C MET A 11 67.49 9.01 -11.90
N ILE A 12 67.62 9.54 -13.09
CA ILE A 12 66.60 10.15 -13.92
C ILE A 12 65.53 9.10 -14.19
N GLY A 13 64.33 9.29 -13.64
CA GLY A 13 63.14 8.50 -13.95
C GLY A 13 62.19 9.33 -14.80
N ASP A 14 62.10 8.97 -16.04
CA ASP A 14 61.22 9.49 -17.07
C ASP A 14 59.75 9.52 -16.60
N ARG A 15 59.20 10.72 -16.44
CA ARG A 15 57.76 10.89 -16.20
C ARG A 15 57.03 10.77 -17.55
N LEU A 16 56.49 9.61 -17.79
CA LEU A 16 55.47 9.39 -18.83
C LEU A 16 54.25 10.29 -18.55
N ARG A 17 54.06 11.30 -19.36
CA ARG A 17 52.88 12.15 -19.38
C ARG A 17 51.71 11.29 -19.90
N PRO A 18 50.59 11.16 -19.17
CA PRO A 18 49.41 10.45 -19.70
C PRO A 18 48.88 11.24 -20.90
N ALA A 19 48.69 10.52 -21.99
CA ALA A 19 48.25 11.05 -23.25
C ALA A 19 46.88 11.74 -23.14
N LYS A 20 46.74 12.91 -23.71
CA LYS A 20 45.52 13.73 -23.78
C LYS A 20 44.29 13.00 -24.37
N THR A 21 44.52 11.88 -25.01
CA THR A 21 43.48 11.00 -25.60
C THR A 21 42.62 10.28 -24.55
N SER A 22 43.17 9.94 -23.38
CA SER A 22 42.42 9.24 -22.32
C SER A 22 41.40 10.14 -21.61
N ILE A 23 41.64 11.45 -21.55
CA ILE A 23 40.75 12.43 -20.93
C ILE A 23 39.50 12.67 -21.82
N LEU A 24 39.68 12.69 -23.14
CA LEU A 24 38.59 12.87 -24.10
C LEU A 24 37.61 11.67 -24.12
N ILE A 25 38.12 10.46 -23.96
CA ILE A 25 37.27 9.24 -23.90
C ILE A 25 36.47 9.21 -22.59
N LEU A 26 37.07 9.61 -21.46
CA LEU A 26 36.37 9.67 -20.18
C LEU A 26 35.27 10.75 -20.16
N GLN A 27 35.50 11.89 -20.81
CA GLN A 27 34.48 12.94 -20.97
C GLN A 27 33.33 12.52 -21.89
N ALA A 28 33.61 11.77 -22.96
CA ALA A 28 32.58 11.25 -23.85
C ALA A 28 31.70 10.20 -23.16
N ILE A 29 32.28 9.33 -22.32
CA ILE A 29 31.52 8.34 -21.53
C ILE A 29 30.68 9.06 -20.49
N PHE A 30 31.17 10.10 -19.82
CA PHE A 30 30.39 10.86 -18.84
C PHE A 30 29.25 11.67 -19.49
N ALA A 31 29.47 12.21 -20.69
CA ALA A 31 28.44 12.89 -21.49
C ALA A 31 27.35 11.89 -21.99
N PHE A 32 27.73 10.66 -22.37
CA PHE A 32 26.79 9.63 -22.78
C PHE A 32 25.95 9.10 -21.62
N LEU A 33 26.53 8.98 -20.41
CA LEU A 33 25.81 8.62 -19.19
C LEU A 33 24.85 9.72 -18.69
N ALA A 34 25.17 10.99 -18.98
CA ALA A 34 24.29 12.12 -18.66
C ALA A 34 23.08 12.23 -19.62
N PHE A 35 23.20 11.72 -20.85
CA PHE A 35 22.09 11.72 -21.83
C PHE A 35 21.08 10.59 -21.62
N CYS A 36 21.44 9.52 -20.90
CA CYS A 36 20.50 8.42 -20.59
C CYS A 36 19.62 8.67 -19.36
N SER A 37 19.71 9.82 -18.70
CA SER A 37 18.94 10.13 -17.49
C SER A 37 17.73 11.03 -17.71
N ASN A 38 17.39 11.37 -18.94
CA ASN A 38 16.09 11.91 -19.27
C ASN A 38 15.08 10.78 -19.45
N SER A 39 14.81 10.02 -18.37
CA SER A 39 13.51 9.35 -18.28
C SER A 39 12.49 10.48 -18.23
N LEU A 40 11.82 10.74 -19.35
CA LEU A 40 10.58 11.47 -19.41
C LEU A 40 9.77 10.95 -18.23
N ALA A 41 9.47 11.79 -17.26
CA ALA A 41 8.64 11.39 -16.14
C ALA A 41 7.34 10.89 -16.76
N GLU A 42 7.20 9.56 -16.84
CA GLU A 42 6.05 8.92 -17.44
C GLU A 42 4.83 9.55 -16.76
N ASN A 43 3.93 10.13 -17.52
CA ASN A 43 2.71 10.73 -16.99
C ASN A 43 1.80 9.60 -16.46
N TRP A 44 2.20 9.02 -15.35
CA TRP A 44 1.50 7.91 -14.73
C TRP A 44 0.06 8.25 -14.36
N GLU A 45 -0.25 9.54 -14.13
CA GLU A 45 -1.62 9.99 -13.83
C GLU A 45 -2.56 9.73 -15.02
N ALA A 46 -2.07 9.81 -16.24
CA ALA A 46 -2.85 9.46 -17.44
C ALA A 46 -3.18 7.97 -17.51
N THR A 47 -2.45 7.12 -16.80
CA THR A 47 -2.66 5.65 -16.79
C THR A 47 -3.65 5.20 -15.72
N LEU A 48 -4.18 6.10 -14.88
CA LEU A 48 -5.16 5.76 -13.85
C LEU A 48 -6.43 5.21 -14.47
N SER A 49 -7.01 4.21 -13.82
CA SER A 49 -8.31 3.65 -14.21
C SER A 49 -9.39 4.72 -14.10
N LYS A 50 -10.14 4.90 -15.18
CA LYS A 50 -11.21 5.91 -15.30
C LYS A 50 -12.60 5.28 -15.32
N ASP A 51 -12.66 3.94 -15.31
CA ASP A 51 -13.92 3.22 -15.34
C ASP A 51 -14.78 3.62 -14.13
N PRO A 52 -16.09 3.76 -14.31
CA PRO A 52 -17.01 3.99 -13.20
C PRO A 52 -17.04 2.76 -12.26
N ALA A 53 -17.71 2.89 -11.14
CA ALA A 53 -18.06 1.74 -10.31
C ALA A 53 -18.82 0.71 -11.15
N GLY A 54 -18.35 -0.54 -11.11
CA GLY A 54 -18.98 -1.64 -11.81
C GLY A 54 -20.14 -2.24 -10.97
N ASN A 55 -20.81 -3.25 -11.54
CA ASN A 55 -21.97 -3.87 -10.90
C ASN A 55 -21.61 -5.05 -9.95
N PHE A 56 -20.33 -5.33 -9.75
CA PHE A 56 -19.85 -6.36 -8.83
C PHE A 56 -19.24 -5.75 -7.57
N PRO A 57 -19.39 -6.43 -6.41
CA PRO A 57 -20.46 -7.40 -6.10
C PRO A 57 -21.78 -6.69 -5.83
N GLU A 58 -22.88 -7.43 -5.75
CA GLU A 58 -24.06 -6.91 -5.10
C GLU A 58 -23.69 -6.50 -3.66
N LEU A 59 -23.95 -5.23 -3.33
CA LEU A 59 -23.58 -4.69 -2.02
C LEU A 59 -24.61 -5.14 -1.00
N ARG A 60 -24.31 -6.18 -0.23
CA ARG A 60 -25.17 -6.63 0.87
C ARG A 60 -24.43 -6.73 2.19
N PRO A 61 -25.10 -6.45 3.31
CA PRO A 61 -24.48 -6.50 4.63
C PRO A 61 -23.89 -7.88 4.95
N LEU A 62 -22.68 -7.87 5.52
CA LEU A 62 -21.98 -9.09 5.91
C LEU A 62 -21.05 -8.86 7.11
N ARG A 63 -20.79 -9.94 7.82
CA ARG A 63 -19.76 -10.02 8.86
C ARG A 63 -18.72 -11.03 8.43
N ALA A 64 -17.45 -10.67 8.61
CA ALA A 64 -16.36 -11.59 8.34
C ALA A 64 -15.28 -11.46 9.40
N SER A 65 -14.64 -12.57 9.73
CA SER A 65 -13.46 -12.58 10.61
C SER A 65 -12.21 -13.00 9.85
N TYR A 66 -11.08 -12.44 10.24
CA TYR A 66 -9.79 -12.67 9.63
C TYR A 66 -8.73 -12.99 10.69
N ARG A 67 -7.79 -13.85 10.33
CA ARG A 67 -6.52 -13.98 11.03
C ARG A 67 -5.43 -13.27 10.24
N PHE A 68 -4.52 -12.68 10.97
CA PHE A 68 -3.33 -12.02 10.42
C PHE A 68 -2.09 -12.69 11.00
N GLY A 69 -1.05 -12.77 10.19
CA GLY A 69 0.16 -13.42 10.65
C GLY A 69 1.39 -13.01 9.87
N TRP A 70 2.50 -13.60 10.30
CA TRP A 70 3.81 -13.39 9.73
C TRP A 70 4.57 -14.72 9.66
N SER A 71 5.07 -15.06 8.47
CA SER A 71 5.82 -16.30 8.21
C SER A 71 5.14 -17.55 8.79
N GLY A 72 3.81 -17.67 8.60
CA GLY A 72 3.01 -18.81 9.05
C GLY A 72 2.47 -18.70 10.48
N LEU A 73 2.99 -17.81 11.32
CA LEU A 73 2.53 -17.62 12.69
C LEU A 73 1.37 -16.63 12.75
N THR A 74 0.27 -17.01 13.42
CA THR A 74 -0.85 -16.07 13.67
C THR A 74 -0.45 -15.07 14.74
N ALA A 75 -0.55 -13.78 14.40
CA ALA A 75 -0.11 -12.67 15.23
C ALA A 75 -1.29 -11.79 15.71
N ALA A 76 -2.38 -11.77 14.96
CA ALA A 76 -3.54 -10.95 15.26
C ALA A 76 -4.82 -11.56 14.67
N THR A 77 -5.96 -11.11 15.20
CA THR A 77 -7.30 -11.36 14.64
C THR A 77 -8.00 -10.05 14.40
N GLY A 78 -8.99 -10.05 13.52
CA GLY A 78 -9.83 -8.90 13.26
C GLY A 78 -11.16 -9.31 12.70
N ASP A 79 -12.17 -8.49 13.00
CA ASP A 79 -13.53 -8.67 12.54
C ASP A 79 -13.92 -7.45 11.72
N VAL A 80 -14.70 -7.66 10.68
CA VAL A 80 -15.26 -6.62 9.85
C VAL A 80 -16.78 -6.79 9.74
N HIS A 81 -17.48 -5.68 9.76
CA HIS A 81 -18.91 -5.61 9.55
C HIS A 81 -19.19 -4.58 8.44
N PHE A 82 -19.63 -5.08 7.30
CA PHE A 82 -20.08 -4.25 6.19
C PHE A 82 -21.57 -4.02 6.32
N THR A 83 -22.01 -2.77 6.22
CA THR A 83 -23.40 -2.36 6.36
C THR A 83 -23.77 -1.34 5.28
N MET A 84 -25.08 -1.18 5.09
CA MET A 84 -25.66 -0.13 4.26
C MET A 84 -26.58 0.72 5.15
N PRO A 85 -26.02 1.75 5.83
CA PRO A 85 -26.80 2.59 6.75
C PRO A 85 -27.88 3.42 6.05
N SER A 86 -27.76 3.63 4.73
CA SER A 86 -28.79 4.20 3.86
C SER A 86 -28.56 3.73 2.43
N GLU A 87 -29.53 3.95 1.55
CA GLU A 87 -29.44 3.59 0.13
C GLU A 87 -28.22 4.19 -0.58
N ASN A 88 -27.77 5.36 -0.14
CA ASN A 88 -26.68 6.09 -0.77
C ASN A 88 -25.30 5.89 -0.08
N LYS A 89 -25.25 5.10 1.01
CA LYS A 89 -24.02 4.95 1.80
C LYS A 89 -23.75 3.49 2.15
N VAL A 90 -22.49 3.14 2.03
CA VAL A 90 -21.95 1.87 2.54
C VAL A 90 -20.92 2.17 3.62
N GLN A 91 -20.84 1.32 4.63
CA GLN A 91 -19.95 1.47 5.77
C GLN A 91 -19.25 0.16 6.08
N LEU A 92 -18.00 0.26 6.46
CA LEU A 92 -17.21 -0.82 7.04
C LEU A 92 -16.78 -0.43 8.46
N ASP A 93 -17.18 -1.25 9.43
CA ASP A 93 -16.65 -1.23 10.78
C ASP A 93 -15.70 -2.40 10.95
N GLY A 94 -14.47 -2.11 11.34
CA GLY A 94 -13.41 -3.11 11.52
C GLY A 94 -12.81 -3.03 12.91
N THR A 95 -12.52 -4.18 13.51
CA THR A 95 -11.73 -4.28 14.72
C THR A 95 -10.54 -5.19 14.45
N GLY A 96 -9.45 -4.96 15.18
CA GLY A 96 -8.27 -5.81 15.09
C GLY A 96 -7.49 -5.79 16.40
N ARG A 97 -6.90 -6.93 16.75
CA ARG A 97 -6.05 -7.02 17.95
C ARG A 97 -4.93 -8.02 17.77
N THR A 98 -3.78 -7.71 18.29
CA THR A 98 -2.71 -8.70 18.44
C THR A 98 -3.08 -9.76 19.46
N ILE A 99 -2.61 -11.00 19.29
CA ILE A 99 -2.91 -12.14 20.15
C ILE A 99 -1.63 -12.87 20.59
N GLY A 100 -1.75 -13.77 21.57
CA GLY A 100 -0.69 -14.65 22.02
C GLY A 100 0.59 -13.91 22.43
N LEU A 101 1.74 -14.49 22.07
CA LEU A 101 3.06 -13.91 22.36
C LEU A 101 3.27 -12.54 21.72
N VAL A 102 2.71 -12.32 20.52
CA VAL A 102 2.82 -11.02 19.85
C VAL A 102 2.15 -9.95 20.69
N ARG A 103 0.99 -10.23 21.31
CA ARG A 103 0.31 -9.28 22.20
C ARG A 103 1.08 -9.01 23.47
N ALA A 104 1.75 -10.01 24.01
CA ALA A 104 2.58 -9.83 25.21
C ALA A 104 3.74 -8.85 24.95
N LEU A 105 4.36 -8.95 23.77
CA LEU A 105 5.47 -8.09 23.35
C LEU A 105 4.99 -6.73 22.83
N TRP A 106 3.94 -6.74 22.02
CA TRP A 106 3.41 -5.57 21.31
C TRP A 106 1.88 -5.57 21.33
N LYS A 107 1.31 -4.97 22.38
CA LYS A 107 -0.13 -4.79 22.49
C LYS A 107 -0.59 -3.74 21.49
N LEU A 108 -1.47 -4.14 20.58
CA LEU A 108 -2.14 -3.26 19.62
C LEU A 108 -3.61 -3.68 19.51
N ASP A 109 -4.51 -2.73 19.71
CA ASP A 109 -5.92 -2.84 19.37
C ASP A 109 -6.26 -1.74 18.36
N VAL A 110 -7.00 -2.09 17.30
CA VAL A 110 -7.38 -1.18 16.21
C VAL A 110 -8.89 -1.17 16.06
N ASN A 111 -9.47 0.02 15.96
CA ASN A 111 -10.84 0.21 15.46
C ASN A 111 -10.74 1.03 14.17
N TYR A 112 -11.46 0.61 13.17
CA TYR A 112 -11.50 1.23 11.86
C TYR A 112 -12.95 1.39 11.43
N GLN A 113 -13.32 2.58 10.97
CA GLN A 113 -14.61 2.87 10.39
C GLN A 113 -14.40 3.66 9.11
N ALA A 114 -15.03 3.23 8.02
CA ALA A 114 -14.98 3.91 6.75
C ALA A 114 -16.36 3.96 6.11
N THR A 115 -16.68 5.10 5.54
CA THR A 115 -17.95 5.36 4.83
C THR A 115 -17.64 5.75 3.39
N ALA A 116 -18.38 5.15 2.46
CA ALA A 116 -18.29 5.45 1.03
C ALA A 116 -19.67 5.65 0.42
N SER A 117 -19.74 6.30 -0.75
CA SER A 117 -20.93 6.38 -1.56
C SER A 117 -21.28 4.99 -2.12
N ALA A 118 -22.53 4.58 -2.02
CA ALA A 118 -22.98 3.31 -2.60
C ALA A 118 -22.99 3.34 -4.13
N GLU A 119 -23.27 4.51 -4.73
CA GLU A 119 -23.34 4.69 -6.18
C GLU A 119 -21.95 4.74 -6.82
N THR A 120 -21.07 5.58 -6.29
CA THR A 120 -19.76 5.85 -6.91
C THR A 120 -18.62 5.05 -6.28
N LEU A 121 -18.85 4.38 -5.15
CA LEU A 121 -17.86 3.70 -4.30
C LEU A 121 -16.70 4.63 -3.87
N ARG A 122 -16.92 5.96 -3.91
CA ARG A 122 -15.92 6.94 -3.49
C ARG A 122 -15.96 7.12 -1.98
N PRO A 123 -14.80 7.28 -1.33
CA PRO A 123 -14.75 7.47 0.11
C PRO A 123 -15.35 8.82 0.50
N ILE A 124 -16.02 8.83 1.63
CA ILE A 124 -16.53 10.04 2.28
C ILE A 124 -15.63 10.38 3.46
N GLU A 125 -15.47 9.42 4.36
CA GLU A 125 -14.66 9.59 5.56
C GLU A 125 -14.11 8.26 6.06
N THR A 126 -13.00 8.33 6.80
CA THR A 126 -12.41 7.19 7.49
C THR A 126 -11.94 7.63 8.86
N GLN A 127 -12.28 6.87 9.89
CA GLN A 127 -11.75 7.04 11.24
C GLN A 127 -11.01 5.77 11.66
N GLN A 128 -9.78 5.94 12.11
CA GLN A 128 -8.95 4.87 12.64
C GLN A 128 -8.46 5.22 14.03
N THR A 129 -8.65 4.30 14.96
CA THR A 129 -8.10 4.39 16.33
C THR A 129 -7.13 3.24 16.55
N GLU A 130 -5.89 3.55 16.86
CA GLU A 130 -4.85 2.59 17.22
C GLU A 130 -4.53 2.77 18.73
N SER A 131 -4.76 1.72 19.50
CA SER A 131 -4.48 1.70 20.94
C SER A 131 -3.30 0.79 21.24
N TYR A 132 -2.19 1.40 21.63
CA TYR A 132 -0.99 0.73 22.10
C TYR A 132 -0.98 0.65 23.62
N ARG A 133 0.02 -0.01 24.22
CA ARG A 133 0.15 -0.08 25.67
C ARG A 133 0.26 1.29 26.34
N SER A 134 0.96 2.23 25.71
CA SER A 134 1.31 3.54 26.28
C SER A 134 0.71 4.73 25.57
N LYS A 135 0.02 4.53 24.44
CA LYS A 135 -0.55 5.64 23.66
C LYS A 135 -1.76 5.22 22.84
N LYS A 136 -2.62 6.17 22.56
CA LYS A 136 -3.75 6.05 21.64
C LYS A 136 -3.57 7.06 20.50
N ILE A 137 -3.74 6.61 19.27
CA ILE A 137 -3.65 7.45 18.08
C ILE A 137 -5.02 7.42 17.41
N VAL A 138 -5.58 8.57 17.13
CA VAL A 138 -6.80 8.70 16.34
C VAL A 138 -6.45 9.43 15.05
N THR A 139 -6.82 8.84 13.92
CA THR A 139 -6.66 9.44 12.59
C THR A 139 -8.03 9.55 11.95
N HIS A 140 -8.40 10.75 11.55
CA HIS A 140 -9.61 11.03 10.80
C HIS A 140 -9.25 11.55 9.41
N LEU A 141 -9.86 10.99 8.39
CA LEU A 141 -9.70 11.37 6.99
C LEU A 141 -11.07 11.83 6.47
N THR A 142 -11.12 13.02 5.91
CA THR A 142 -12.30 13.53 5.18
C THR A 142 -11.92 13.68 3.72
N PHE A 143 -12.61 12.96 2.84
CA PHE A 143 -12.35 12.96 1.42
C PHE A 143 -13.21 14.00 0.71
N THR A 144 -12.60 14.66 -0.27
CA THR A 144 -13.26 15.63 -1.15
C THR A 144 -12.93 15.28 -2.60
N ASN A 145 -13.63 15.89 -3.55
CA ASN A 145 -13.33 15.70 -4.98
C ASN A 145 -11.87 16.05 -5.35
N ASN A 146 -11.24 16.94 -4.58
CA ASN A 146 -9.90 17.48 -4.86
C ASN A 146 -8.80 16.88 -3.95
N GLY A 147 -9.14 15.97 -3.03
CA GLY A 147 -8.14 15.39 -2.13
C GLY A 147 -8.68 14.88 -0.83
N VAL A 148 -7.82 14.85 0.18
CA VAL A 148 -8.13 14.39 1.53
C VAL A 148 -7.58 15.35 2.57
N ILE A 149 -8.38 15.59 3.60
CA ILE A 149 -7.97 16.30 4.82
C ILE A 149 -7.76 15.25 5.89
N ARG A 150 -6.56 15.22 6.46
CA ARG A 150 -6.21 14.32 7.56
C ARG A 150 -6.04 15.09 8.85
N VAL A 151 -6.75 14.67 9.88
CA VAL A 151 -6.57 15.10 11.27
C VAL A 151 -6.02 13.92 12.06
N ARG A 152 -4.93 14.11 12.80
CA ARG A 152 -4.33 13.08 13.64
C ARG A 152 -4.06 13.61 15.03
N THR A 153 -4.49 12.84 16.04
CA THR A 153 -4.30 13.13 17.44
C THR A 153 -3.48 12.01 18.08
N ASP A 154 -2.40 12.36 18.78
CA ASP A 154 -1.59 11.44 19.57
C ASP A 154 -1.91 11.70 21.04
N GLY A 155 -2.47 10.73 21.76
CA GLY A 155 -3.11 10.86 23.07
C GLY A 155 -2.24 11.28 24.27
N LYS A 156 -1.34 12.23 24.09
CA LYS A 156 -0.66 12.94 25.17
C LYS A 156 -1.19 14.38 25.25
N GLY A 157 -2.32 14.54 25.93
CA GLY A 157 -2.95 15.85 26.14
C GLY A 157 -3.76 16.33 24.93
N ALA A 158 -4.50 17.41 25.09
CA ALA A 158 -5.21 18.12 24.03
C ALA A 158 -4.23 18.78 23.03
N ALA A 159 -3.23 18.04 22.58
CA ALA A 159 -2.29 18.48 21.58
C ALA A 159 -3.05 18.69 20.28
N GLU A 160 -2.93 19.86 19.75
CA GLU A 160 -3.49 20.37 18.50
C GLU A 160 -3.61 19.29 17.45
N ALA A 161 -4.84 18.99 17.07
CA ALA A 161 -5.15 18.14 15.92
C ALA A 161 -4.52 18.79 14.68
N LYS A 162 -3.36 18.29 14.23
CA LYS A 162 -2.68 18.83 13.05
C LYS A 162 -3.41 18.36 11.80
N ALA A 163 -4.19 19.26 11.23
CA ALA A 163 -4.77 19.04 9.89
C ALA A 163 -3.66 19.10 8.83
N ARG A 164 -3.67 18.12 7.94
CA ARG A 164 -2.83 18.10 6.73
C ARG A 164 -3.71 17.80 5.53
N GLN A 165 -3.55 18.58 4.50
CA GLN A 165 -4.25 18.36 3.23
C GLN A 165 -3.31 17.73 2.21
N PHE A 166 -3.85 16.78 1.45
CA PHE A 166 -3.20 16.19 0.29
C PHE A 166 -4.14 16.35 -0.91
N ASN A 167 -3.72 17.15 -1.88
CA ASN A 167 -4.52 17.46 -3.06
C ASN A 167 -4.24 16.47 -4.17
N PHE A 168 -5.20 15.61 -4.43
CA PHE A 168 -5.19 14.69 -5.56
C PHE A 168 -6.64 14.31 -5.89
N PRO A 169 -7.09 14.44 -7.16
CA PRO A 169 -8.46 14.10 -7.51
C PRO A 169 -8.69 12.58 -7.43
N ASN A 170 -9.91 12.20 -7.14
CA ASN A 170 -10.33 10.80 -7.16
C ASN A 170 -9.51 9.85 -6.26
N LEU A 171 -9.10 10.31 -5.09
CA LEU A 171 -8.48 9.46 -4.08
C LEU A 171 -9.46 8.40 -3.55
N PHE A 172 -8.90 7.26 -3.18
CA PHE A 172 -9.58 6.22 -2.43
C PHE A 172 -8.98 6.09 -1.01
N ASP A 173 -9.75 5.61 -0.06
CA ASP A 173 -9.23 4.95 1.13
C ASP A 173 -9.03 3.44 0.86
N LEU A 174 -8.64 2.65 1.85
CA LEU A 174 -8.45 1.20 1.65
C LEU A 174 -9.77 0.49 1.36
N PHE A 175 -10.83 0.87 2.07
CA PHE A 175 -12.14 0.25 1.93
C PHE A 175 -12.76 0.52 0.56
N SER A 176 -12.83 1.78 0.17
CA SER A 176 -13.38 2.19 -1.12
C SER A 176 -12.55 1.70 -2.31
N ALA A 177 -11.21 1.64 -2.19
CA ALA A 177 -10.35 1.04 -3.21
C ALA A 177 -10.68 -0.45 -3.40
N MET A 178 -10.93 -1.17 -2.30
CA MET A 178 -11.30 -2.58 -2.33
C MET A 178 -12.70 -2.79 -2.94
N LEU A 179 -13.68 -1.94 -2.57
CA LEU A 179 -15.02 -1.96 -3.17
C LEU A 179 -14.95 -1.69 -4.67
N TYR A 180 -14.24 -0.64 -5.08
CA TYR A 180 -14.06 -0.30 -6.48
C TYR A 180 -13.43 -1.44 -7.27
N LEU A 181 -12.34 -2.02 -6.76
CA LEU A 181 -11.68 -3.13 -7.42
C LEU A 181 -12.61 -4.35 -7.56
N ARG A 182 -13.31 -4.72 -6.49
CA ARG A 182 -14.28 -5.83 -6.50
C ARG A 182 -15.44 -5.59 -7.47
N SER A 183 -15.83 -4.35 -7.71
CA SER A 183 -16.89 -3.99 -8.64
C SER A 183 -16.50 -4.16 -10.12
N GLN A 184 -15.21 -4.26 -10.42
CA GLN A 184 -14.73 -4.38 -11.79
C GLN A 184 -14.87 -5.81 -12.35
N PRO A 185 -14.91 -5.99 -13.67
CA PRO A 185 -15.05 -7.31 -14.29
C PRO A 185 -13.95 -8.32 -13.93
N LEU A 186 -12.77 -7.85 -13.55
CA LEU A 186 -11.58 -8.64 -13.19
C LEU A 186 -11.24 -9.72 -14.24
N LYS A 187 -11.25 -9.33 -15.52
CA LYS A 187 -10.84 -10.22 -16.62
C LYS A 187 -9.34 -10.52 -16.52
N ASP A 188 -8.95 -11.72 -16.90
CA ASP A 188 -7.55 -12.13 -16.89
C ASP A 188 -6.67 -11.13 -17.64
N ARG A 189 -5.50 -10.84 -17.10
CA ARG A 189 -4.52 -9.86 -17.60
C ARG A 189 -4.97 -8.40 -17.56
N SER A 190 -6.18 -8.06 -17.09
CA SER A 190 -6.57 -6.67 -16.90
C SER A 190 -5.73 -6.02 -15.78
N VAL A 191 -5.50 -4.71 -15.92
CA VAL A 191 -4.69 -3.92 -14.99
C VAL A 191 -5.50 -2.73 -14.51
N TYR A 192 -5.66 -2.60 -13.20
CA TYR A 192 -6.33 -1.48 -12.56
C TYR A 192 -5.32 -0.62 -11.81
N ARG A 193 -5.43 0.68 -11.96
CA ARG A 193 -4.54 1.66 -11.31
C ARG A 193 -5.36 2.69 -10.57
N VAL A 194 -5.20 2.73 -9.26
CA VAL A 194 -5.90 3.69 -8.39
C VAL A 194 -4.94 4.34 -7.41
N VAL A 195 -5.25 5.55 -6.97
CA VAL A 195 -4.49 6.21 -5.91
C VAL A 195 -5.25 6.09 -4.61
N ALA A 196 -4.64 5.43 -3.63
CA ALA A 196 -5.21 5.23 -2.30
C ALA A 196 -4.42 6.01 -1.24
N TYR A 197 -5.15 6.56 -0.25
CA TYR A 197 -4.59 7.27 0.90
C TYR A 197 -5.03 6.57 2.20
N PRO A 198 -4.30 5.54 2.66
CA PRO A 198 -4.74 4.72 3.80
C PRO A 198 -4.71 5.45 5.15
N ALA A 199 -3.73 6.32 5.39
CA ALA A 199 -3.65 7.10 6.64
C ALA A 199 -2.68 8.29 6.57
N THR A 200 -1.51 8.14 5.94
CA THR A 200 -0.44 9.14 6.04
C THR A 200 0.17 9.56 4.72
N ASN A 201 0.18 8.70 3.75
CA ASN A 201 0.75 8.91 2.42
C ASN A 201 -0.18 8.37 1.37
N ALA A 202 -0.13 8.95 0.17
CA ALA A 202 -0.79 8.41 -1.00
C ALA A 202 0.09 7.35 -1.67
N TYR A 203 -0.57 6.33 -2.23
CA TYR A 203 0.08 5.26 -2.99
C TYR A 203 -0.66 5.00 -4.28
N LEU A 204 0.05 4.91 -5.38
CA LEU A 204 -0.44 4.30 -6.60
C LEU A 204 -0.46 2.78 -6.38
N ALA A 205 -1.66 2.20 -6.37
CA ALA A 205 -1.88 0.78 -6.39
C ALA A 205 -2.06 0.32 -7.84
N ILE A 206 -1.21 -0.61 -8.27
CA ILE A 206 -1.28 -1.26 -9.58
C ILE A 206 -1.69 -2.69 -9.31
N VAL A 207 -2.90 -3.05 -9.74
CA VAL A 207 -3.48 -4.38 -9.53
C VAL A 207 -3.62 -5.07 -10.87
N THR A 208 -2.96 -6.21 -11.04
CA THR A 208 -3.02 -7.04 -12.24
C THR A 208 -3.77 -8.32 -11.94
N VAL A 209 -4.77 -8.66 -12.74
CA VAL A 209 -5.45 -9.95 -12.68
C VAL A 209 -4.54 -11.02 -13.29
N ILE A 210 -4.07 -11.95 -12.46
CA ILE A 210 -3.15 -13.01 -12.89
C ILE A 210 -3.89 -14.16 -13.53
N GLY A 211 -5.04 -14.54 -12.98
CA GLY A 211 -5.85 -15.66 -13.41
C GLY A 211 -6.74 -16.18 -12.31
N ARG A 212 -7.18 -17.42 -12.47
CA ARG A 212 -8.08 -18.10 -11.55
C ARG A 212 -7.46 -19.36 -11.03
N GLU A 213 -7.67 -19.65 -9.75
CA GLU A 213 -7.21 -20.89 -9.12
C GLU A 213 -8.16 -21.28 -7.97
N ARG A 214 -8.08 -22.52 -7.53
CA ARG A 214 -8.78 -22.98 -6.34
C ARG A 214 -7.90 -22.78 -5.13
N ILE A 215 -8.45 -22.16 -4.08
CA ILE A 215 -7.77 -22.02 -2.80
C ILE A 215 -8.62 -22.50 -1.66
N SER A 216 -7.98 -22.95 -0.58
CA SER A 216 -8.61 -23.27 0.69
C SER A 216 -8.16 -22.27 1.75
N VAL A 217 -9.13 -21.72 2.46
CA VAL A 217 -8.97 -20.89 3.65
C VAL A 217 -9.78 -21.52 4.78
N HIS A 218 -9.68 -21.01 6.01
CA HIS A 218 -10.45 -21.63 7.13
C HIS A 218 -11.96 -21.60 6.89
N ALA A 219 -12.46 -20.57 6.25
CA ALA A 219 -13.90 -20.43 5.91
C ALA A 219 -14.38 -21.43 4.84
N GLY A 220 -13.50 -22.17 4.16
CA GLY A 220 -13.87 -23.14 3.13
C GLY A 220 -12.94 -23.13 1.91
N SER A 221 -13.38 -23.84 0.87
CA SER A 221 -12.68 -23.91 -0.43
C SER A 221 -13.44 -23.10 -1.48
N TYR A 222 -12.71 -22.26 -2.19
CA TYR A 222 -13.27 -21.31 -3.16
C TYR A 222 -12.56 -21.39 -4.51
N SER A 223 -13.30 -21.20 -5.60
CA SER A 223 -12.71 -20.69 -6.83
C SER A 223 -12.34 -19.23 -6.58
N ALA A 224 -11.15 -18.83 -6.93
CA ALA A 224 -10.64 -17.51 -6.60
C ALA A 224 -9.99 -16.83 -7.80
N ILE A 225 -10.16 -15.53 -7.88
CA ILE A 225 -9.41 -14.66 -8.79
C ILE A 225 -8.14 -14.22 -8.04
N LYS A 226 -7.01 -14.49 -8.67
CA LYS A 226 -5.70 -14.13 -8.16
C LYS A 226 -5.26 -12.80 -8.72
N LEU A 227 -4.93 -11.87 -7.85
CA LEU A 227 -4.51 -10.52 -8.17
C LEU A 227 -3.08 -10.28 -7.69
N ASP A 228 -2.29 -9.60 -8.50
CA ASP A 228 -0.98 -9.07 -8.11
C ASP A 228 -1.11 -7.59 -7.78
N LEU A 229 -0.67 -7.19 -6.60
CA LEU A 229 -0.66 -5.81 -6.15
C LEU A 229 0.76 -5.29 -6.02
N GLN A 230 1.03 -4.19 -6.70
CA GLN A 230 2.24 -3.40 -6.53
C GLN A 230 1.88 -2.02 -6.00
N LEU A 231 2.69 -1.49 -5.09
CA LEU A 231 2.49 -0.16 -4.51
C LEU A 231 3.70 0.74 -4.81
N LYS A 232 3.41 1.93 -5.33
CA LYS A 232 4.40 3.01 -5.45
C LYS A 232 3.92 4.20 -4.61
N ARG A 233 4.78 4.76 -3.78
CA ARG A 233 4.45 5.95 -3.00
C ARG A 233 4.34 7.16 -3.92
N VAL A 234 3.29 7.96 -3.75
CA VAL A 234 3.20 9.28 -4.39
C VAL A 234 3.95 10.27 -3.51
N GLY A 235 5.13 10.65 -3.94
CA GLY A 235 6.02 11.57 -3.24
C GLY A 235 5.72 13.04 -3.53
N LYS A 236 6.70 13.89 -3.23
CA LYS A 236 6.63 15.32 -3.57
C LYS A 236 6.55 15.49 -5.09
N HIS A 237 5.87 16.56 -5.53
CA HIS A 237 5.66 16.86 -6.94
C HIS A 237 5.05 15.69 -7.75
N ARG A 238 4.28 14.80 -7.06
CA ARG A 238 3.63 13.61 -7.64
C ARG A 238 4.61 12.62 -8.30
N GLN A 239 5.87 12.62 -7.91
CA GLN A 239 6.82 11.61 -8.36
C GLN A 239 6.54 10.27 -7.69
N LEU A 240 6.67 9.18 -8.44
CA LEU A 240 6.50 7.83 -7.91
C LEU A 240 7.80 7.34 -7.29
N GLU A 241 7.71 6.94 -6.03
CA GLU A 241 8.81 6.38 -5.26
C GLU A 241 8.53 4.91 -4.95
N PRO A 242 9.54 4.03 -4.91
CA PRO A 242 9.37 2.65 -4.44
C PRO A 242 8.83 2.63 -3.00
N HIS A 243 7.94 1.68 -2.70
CA HIS A 243 7.53 1.46 -1.32
C HIS A 243 8.67 0.80 -0.54
N ARG A 244 9.15 1.43 0.55
CA ARG A 244 10.37 0.99 1.27
C ARG A 244 10.28 -0.39 1.90
N LYS A 245 9.11 -0.77 2.42
CA LYS A 245 8.92 -2.01 3.20
C LYS A 245 8.11 -3.07 2.47
N PHE A 246 7.30 -2.68 1.51
CA PHE A 246 6.38 -3.52 0.80
C PHE A 246 6.93 -3.76 -0.62
N ARG A 247 7.08 -5.00 -1.00
CA ARG A 247 7.57 -5.35 -2.34
C ARG A 247 6.42 -5.67 -3.29
N ARG A 248 5.60 -6.63 -2.89
CA ARG A 248 4.51 -7.16 -3.69
C ARG A 248 3.50 -7.84 -2.79
N ALA A 249 2.23 -7.83 -3.15
CA ALA A 249 1.24 -8.70 -2.54
C ALA A 249 0.47 -9.48 -3.58
N THR A 250 0.01 -10.65 -3.18
CA THR A 250 -0.99 -11.42 -3.87
C THR A 250 -2.30 -11.32 -3.10
N ILE A 251 -3.39 -11.07 -3.79
CA ILE A 251 -4.73 -10.98 -3.22
C ILE A 251 -5.59 -12.02 -3.92
N TRP A 252 -6.38 -12.76 -3.15
CA TRP A 252 -7.39 -13.67 -3.67
C TRP A 252 -8.76 -13.18 -3.26
N VAL A 253 -9.61 -13.01 -4.26
CA VAL A 253 -11.04 -12.75 -4.06
C VAL A 253 -11.83 -13.91 -4.64
N SER A 254 -13.00 -14.25 -4.05
CA SER A 254 -13.84 -15.33 -4.58
C SER A 254 -14.30 -15.01 -6.01
N ASP A 255 -14.33 -16.03 -6.86
CA ASP A 255 -14.79 -15.91 -8.26
C ASP A 255 -16.29 -16.26 -8.35
N ASP A 256 -17.09 -15.51 -7.60
CA ASP A 256 -18.53 -15.60 -7.50
C ASP A 256 -19.14 -14.18 -7.40
N ALA A 257 -20.46 -14.09 -7.21
CA ALA A 257 -21.18 -12.83 -7.09
C ALA A 257 -20.76 -12.02 -5.83
N GLU A 258 -20.18 -12.66 -4.82
CA GLU A 258 -19.85 -12.00 -3.56
C GLU A 258 -18.48 -11.32 -3.59
N ARG A 259 -17.55 -11.79 -4.42
CA ARG A 259 -16.19 -11.26 -4.51
C ARG A 259 -15.52 -11.10 -3.14
N LEU A 260 -15.69 -12.09 -2.26
CA LEU A 260 -15.15 -12.07 -0.90
C LEU A 260 -13.64 -11.96 -0.91
N LEU A 261 -13.06 -11.14 -0.05
CA LEU A 261 -11.63 -11.16 0.19
C LEU A 261 -11.26 -12.43 0.96
N LEU A 262 -10.59 -13.37 0.30
CA LEU A 262 -10.26 -14.68 0.87
C LEU A 262 -8.89 -14.67 1.56
N ARG A 263 -7.88 -14.12 0.88
CA ARG A 263 -6.50 -14.08 1.38
C ARG A 263 -5.73 -12.92 0.80
N ILE A 264 -4.84 -12.35 1.58
CA ILE A 264 -3.77 -11.45 1.13
C ILE A 264 -2.45 -12.03 1.63
N GLU A 265 -1.45 -12.09 0.77
CA GLU A 265 -0.07 -12.38 1.14
C GLU A 265 0.84 -11.28 0.62
N ALA A 266 1.61 -10.66 1.50
CA ALA A 266 2.51 -9.58 1.12
C ALA A 266 3.94 -9.91 1.52
N GLN A 267 4.84 -9.79 0.54
CA GLN A 267 6.27 -9.86 0.78
C GLN A 267 6.75 -8.54 1.38
N VAL A 268 7.29 -8.61 2.57
CA VAL A 268 7.91 -7.50 3.26
C VAL A 268 9.42 -7.71 3.35
N PHE A 269 10.15 -6.74 3.92
CA PHE A 269 11.62 -6.83 4.00
C PHE A 269 12.09 -8.13 4.69
N VAL A 270 11.36 -8.58 5.71
CA VAL A 270 11.65 -9.86 6.39
C VAL A 270 10.38 -10.71 6.37
N GLY A 271 10.36 -11.76 5.55
CA GLY A 271 9.31 -12.77 5.49
C GLY A 271 8.04 -12.32 4.76
N THR A 272 6.97 -13.03 5.00
CA THR A 272 5.65 -12.82 4.39
C THR A 272 4.62 -12.53 5.47
N VAL A 273 3.87 -11.46 5.32
CA VAL A 273 2.67 -11.19 6.12
C VAL A 273 1.44 -11.67 5.38
N PHE A 274 0.44 -12.13 6.12
CA PHE A 274 -0.80 -12.59 5.52
C PHE A 274 -2.03 -12.12 6.29
N ALA A 275 -3.14 -12.02 5.58
CA ALA A 275 -4.49 -11.96 6.11
C ALA A 275 -5.30 -13.07 5.47
N GLU A 276 -6.13 -13.80 6.23
CA GLU A 276 -6.90 -14.95 5.73
C GLU A 276 -8.29 -14.99 6.37
N LEU A 277 -9.30 -15.17 5.53
CA LEU A 277 -10.70 -15.31 5.93
C LEU A 277 -10.90 -16.54 6.82
N GLN A 278 -11.50 -16.34 7.99
CA GLN A 278 -11.81 -17.38 8.95
C GLN A 278 -13.29 -17.76 8.94
N SER A 279 -14.15 -16.77 8.81
CA SER A 279 -15.60 -16.98 8.71
C SER A 279 -16.25 -15.81 7.98
N VAL A 280 -17.41 -16.07 7.38
CA VAL A 280 -18.27 -15.06 6.78
C VAL A 280 -19.72 -15.43 7.03
N SER A 281 -20.54 -14.44 7.33
CA SER A 281 -21.99 -14.54 7.41
C SER A 281 -22.62 -13.31 6.77
N PHE A 282 -23.73 -13.50 6.09
CA PHE A 282 -24.50 -12.41 5.52
C PHE A 282 -25.64 -12.06 6.46
N ASP A 283 -25.85 -10.78 6.68
CA ASP A 283 -27.01 -10.32 7.43
C ASP A 283 -28.26 -10.58 6.57
N ASN A 284 -29.31 -11.10 7.17
CA ASN A 284 -30.58 -11.31 6.46
C ASN A 284 -31.13 -9.96 5.99
N PRO A 285 -31.62 -9.86 4.75
CA PRO A 285 -32.33 -8.66 4.35
C PRO A 285 -33.54 -8.45 5.29
N LYS A 286 -33.62 -7.23 5.84
CA LYS A 286 -34.76 -6.80 6.65
C LYS A 286 -35.99 -6.59 5.76
#